data_11c7f1c170287f8cf0d665535bb512ca
#
_entry.id   11c7f1c170287f8cf0d665535bb512ca
#
_cell.length_a   1.000
_cell.length_b   1.000
_cell.length_c   1.000
_cell.angle_alpha   90.00
_cell.angle_beta   90.00
_cell.angle_gamma   90.00
#
_symmetry.space_group_name_H-M   'P 1'
#
loop_
_entity.id
_entity.type
_entity.pdbx_description
1 polymer ?
#
loop_
_entity_poly.entity_id
_entity_poly.type
_entity_poly.pdbx_seq_one_letter_code
_entity_poly.pdbx_strand_id
1 'polypeptide(L)'
;MVRFRVAANANRSCGYPYVLAILLLLGGASSAFAATTPTAGVVAMIDAGQFEAATATIDRALATSTDPAERRALQFQRERMRRILLDFDLSADEVQAQLRKQIPDLTDREFEGWAARGYVERRVIDGRTLYFHRAAGNLFRLSEEARARRANPRPFSASPLESTNPHHRNMIEAALATRTSSVLPQRVRITQSLTVKAGAVPGGEAVKAWLPYPRAIPGQQEDIRLIASEPATHEVAPDSALQRTVFMQQPAVAGEPTKFSITYEVTIYARYQPVDPGKVLPATITPELAPYVSERLPHIAFTEQLQLFSKQVVGDEKNPWRIAQKLYAAVDAIPWAGAREYSTISNISDHALHAGHADCGQQTLLLMTLLRMNGIPARWQSGMMFSPGSYWNLHDWGELYIAPYGWMPMDVTFGRLDSADPRVAGFYLGGLDGYRIAFNDDYGRALTPAKTDFRSDTVDNQRGEAEWRGGNLYYDQFEYDFTWRFLPAQ
;
A
#
# COMPACT_ATOMS: atom_id res chain seq x y z
N MET A 1 -9.42 1.33 5.56
CA MET A 1 -10.46 1.29 6.59
C MET A 1 -9.99 1.99 7.83
N VAL A 2 -10.79 2.92 8.30
CA VAL A 2 -10.34 3.92 9.28
C VAL A 2 -10.80 3.54 10.66
N ARG A 3 -9.89 3.63 11.60
CA ARG A 3 -10.23 3.75 13.00
C ARG A 3 -10.74 5.14 13.29
N PHE A 4 -12.01 5.24 13.63
CA PHE A 4 -12.47 6.39 14.37
C PHE A 4 -12.22 6.13 15.85
N ARG A 5 -11.18 6.76 16.39
CA ARG A 5 -11.09 6.93 17.84
C ARG A 5 -12.14 7.93 18.23
N VAL A 6 -13.22 7.47 18.85
CA VAL A 6 -14.05 8.33 19.71
C VAL A 6 -13.16 8.67 20.89
N ALA A 7 -12.63 9.90 20.91
CA ALA A 7 -12.00 10.44 22.11
C ALA A 7 -13.08 10.64 23.17
N ALA A 8 -13.20 9.70 24.10
CA ALA A 8 -13.86 9.95 25.36
C ALA A 8 -12.93 10.83 26.20
N ASN A 9 -13.41 12.03 26.50
CA ASN A 9 -12.88 13.03 27.40
C ASN A 9 -11.83 12.56 28.42
N ALA A 10 -10.63 13.13 28.32
CA ALA A 10 -9.86 13.49 29.48
C ALA A 10 -9.11 14.79 29.19
N ASN A 11 -9.58 15.87 29.77
CA ASN A 11 -8.89 17.14 29.90
C ASN A 11 -7.42 16.94 30.29
N ARG A 12 -6.51 17.22 29.36
CA ARG A 12 -5.20 17.83 29.67
C ARG A 12 -4.74 18.56 28.41
N SER A 13 -4.84 19.87 28.48
CA SER A 13 -4.28 20.85 27.60
C SER A 13 -2.76 20.66 27.46
N CYS A 14 -2.30 20.23 26.28
CA CYS A 14 -1.00 20.57 25.76
C CYS A 14 -1.19 20.89 24.28
N GLY A 15 -1.57 22.12 24.02
CA GLY A 15 -1.71 22.65 22.69
C GLY A 15 -0.34 22.86 22.09
N TYR A 16 -0.05 22.20 21.00
CA TYR A 16 0.99 22.62 20.05
C TYR A 16 0.29 23.27 18.86
N PRO A 17 0.43 24.60 18.70
CA PRO A 17 -0.03 25.25 17.47
C PRO A 17 0.99 24.93 16.37
N TYR A 18 0.60 24.18 15.37
CA TYR A 18 1.35 24.15 14.11
C TYR A 18 1.16 25.49 13.40
N VAL A 19 2.09 26.41 13.62
CA VAL A 19 2.23 27.61 12.80
C VAL A 19 3.20 27.27 11.69
N LEU A 20 2.65 27.06 10.49
CA LEU A 20 3.42 26.97 9.25
C LEU A 20 3.88 28.39 8.91
N ALA A 21 5.06 28.81 9.39
CA ALA A 21 5.71 30.05 8.95
C ALA A 21 6.55 29.74 7.71
N ILE A 22 6.05 30.11 6.54
CA ILE A 22 6.83 30.12 5.31
C ILE A 22 7.80 31.30 5.39
N LEU A 23 9.07 31.03 5.68
CA LEU A 23 10.16 31.99 5.53
C LEU A 23 10.70 31.89 4.09
N LEU A 24 10.30 32.84 3.25
CA LEU A 24 10.96 33.13 1.98
C LEU A 24 12.31 33.81 2.26
N LEU A 25 13.38 33.05 2.27
CA LEU A 25 14.75 33.56 2.19
C LEU A 25 15.24 33.46 0.74
N LEU A 26 15.23 34.60 0.06
CA LEU A 26 15.94 34.81 -1.18
C LEU A 26 17.46 34.84 -0.89
N GLY A 27 18.09 33.70 -1.03
CA GLY A 27 19.54 33.53 -1.02
C GLY A 27 19.99 33.07 -2.41
N GLY A 28 20.55 33.98 -3.22
CA GLY A 28 21.15 33.62 -4.50
C GLY A 28 22.40 32.75 -4.28
N ALA A 29 22.28 31.46 -4.52
CA ALA A 29 23.40 30.55 -4.72
C ALA A 29 23.36 30.05 -6.15
N SER A 30 24.42 30.35 -6.90
CA SER A 30 24.65 29.77 -8.24
C SER A 30 24.77 28.27 -8.13
N SER A 31 23.66 27.58 -8.32
CA SER A 31 23.64 26.12 -8.41
C SER A 31 24.22 25.74 -9.79
N ALA A 32 25.35 25.05 -9.77
CA ALA A 32 25.79 24.29 -10.91
C ALA A 32 24.64 23.33 -11.30
N PHE A 33 24.01 23.57 -12.46
CA PHE A 33 23.01 22.66 -13.03
C PHE A 33 23.70 21.30 -13.28
N ALA A 34 23.57 20.36 -12.37
CA ALA A 34 23.73 18.96 -12.71
C ALA A 34 22.69 18.69 -13.80
N ALA A 35 23.11 18.27 -14.98
CA ALA A 35 22.23 17.93 -16.08
C ALA A 35 21.28 16.82 -15.59
N THR A 36 20.04 17.20 -15.28
CA THR A 36 18.99 16.24 -14.94
C THR A 36 18.76 15.37 -16.15
N THR A 37 18.72 14.04 -15.94
CA THR A 37 18.38 13.13 -17.04
C THR A 37 17.02 13.54 -17.62
N PRO A 38 16.78 13.38 -18.94
CA PRO A 38 15.51 13.71 -19.56
C PRO A 38 14.30 13.16 -18.80
N THR A 39 14.44 11.93 -18.27
CA THR A 39 13.41 11.26 -17.46
C THR A 39 13.11 12.01 -16.15
N ALA A 40 14.11 12.52 -15.42
CA ALA A 40 13.88 13.25 -14.18
C ALA A 40 13.12 14.56 -14.42
N GLY A 41 13.45 15.28 -15.49
CA GLY A 41 12.73 16.49 -15.90
C GLY A 41 11.25 16.19 -16.26
N VAL A 42 11.01 15.10 -16.99
CA VAL A 42 9.66 14.64 -17.32
C VAL A 42 8.86 14.29 -16.07
N VAL A 43 9.45 13.58 -15.10
CA VAL A 43 8.78 13.25 -13.81
C VAL A 43 8.36 14.54 -13.10
N ALA A 44 9.24 15.54 -13.01
CA ALA A 44 8.93 16.82 -12.37
C ALA A 44 7.78 17.56 -13.09
N MET A 45 7.75 17.58 -14.42
CA MET A 45 6.64 18.16 -15.20
C MET A 45 5.32 17.45 -14.91
N ILE A 46 5.33 16.11 -14.90
CA ILE A 46 4.13 15.31 -14.59
C ILE A 46 3.66 15.59 -13.17
N ASP A 47 4.55 15.63 -12.20
CA ASP A 47 4.19 15.90 -10.80
C ASP A 47 3.63 17.32 -10.62
N ALA A 48 4.08 18.28 -11.43
CA ALA A 48 3.53 19.64 -11.51
C ALA A 48 2.23 19.76 -12.34
N GLY A 49 1.72 18.66 -12.93
CA GLY A 49 0.50 18.69 -13.77
C GLY A 49 0.68 19.26 -15.17
N GLN A 50 1.90 19.36 -15.66
CA GLN A 50 2.25 19.92 -16.99
C GLN A 50 2.32 18.77 -18.02
N PHE A 51 1.19 18.15 -18.33
CA PHE A 51 1.14 16.92 -19.14
C PHE A 51 1.44 17.17 -20.61
N GLU A 52 0.96 18.29 -21.18
CA GLU A 52 1.29 18.69 -22.56
C GLU A 52 2.80 18.93 -22.73
N ALA A 53 3.44 19.64 -21.81
CA ALA A 53 4.88 19.89 -21.83
C ALA A 53 5.69 18.60 -21.63
N ALA A 54 5.25 17.71 -20.73
CA ALA A 54 5.84 16.39 -20.51
C ALA A 54 5.75 15.53 -21.76
N THR A 55 4.59 15.49 -22.44
CA THR A 55 4.36 14.74 -23.68
C THR A 55 5.32 15.23 -24.79
N ALA A 56 5.39 16.54 -25.02
CA ALA A 56 6.30 17.11 -26.03
C ALA A 56 7.78 16.80 -25.72
N THR A 57 8.15 16.75 -24.44
CA THR A 57 9.52 16.41 -24.02
C THR A 57 9.81 14.92 -24.21
N ILE A 58 8.86 14.04 -23.88
CA ILE A 58 8.95 12.59 -24.12
C ILE A 58 9.11 12.33 -25.62
N ASP A 59 8.31 12.96 -26.48
CA ASP A 59 8.34 12.74 -27.93
C ASP A 59 9.71 13.14 -28.52
N ARG A 60 10.26 14.29 -28.12
CA ARG A 60 11.60 14.72 -28.55
C ARG A 60 12.69 13.74 -28.08
N ALA A 61 12.64 13.31 -26.83
CA ALA A 61 13.63 12.39 -26.28
C ALA A 61 13.54 11.01 -26.95
N LEU A 62 12.34 10.47 -27.17
CA LEU A 62 12.16 9.20 -27.87
C LEU A 62 12.58 9.23 -29.34
N ALA A 63 12.55 10.41 -30.00
CA ALA A 63 13.01 10.57 -31.38
C ALA A 63 14.54 10.47 -31.50
N THR A 64 15.27 10.77 -30.45
CA THR A 64 16.76 10.82 -30.46
C THR A 64 17.44 9.75 -29.63
N SER A 65 16.79 9.27 -28.56
CA SER A 65 17.38 8.24 -27.67
C SER A 65 17.43 6.88 -28.36
N THR A 66 18.61 6.26 -28.29
CA THR A 66 18.86 4.88 -28.72
C THR A 66 19.01 3.92 -27.53
N ASP A 67 19.02 4.44 -26.28
CA ASP A 67 19.11 3.63 -25.08
C ASP A 67 17.75 2.97 -24.76
N PRO A 68 17.65 1.63 -24.78
CA PRO A 68 16.42 0.93 -24.48
C PRO A 68 15.86 1.21 -23.08
N ALA A 69 16.74 1.40 -22.08
CA ALA A 69 16.34 1.66 -20.70
C ALA A 69 15.71 3.04 -20.56
N GLU A 70 16.33 4.08 -21.14
CA GLU A 70 15.78 5.43 -21.20
C GLU A 70 14.46 5.47 -21.96
N ARG A 71 14.39 4.84 -23.12
CA ARG A 71 13.15 4.72 -23.92
C ARG A 71 12.02 4.10 -23.12
N ARG A 72 12.31 2.98 -22.43
CA ARG A 72 11.33 2.32 -21.58
C ARG A 72 10.87 3.21 -20.42
N ALA A 73 11.79 3.92 -19.77
CA ALA A 73 11.47 4.85 -18.70
C ALA A 73 10.57 6.01 -19.19
N LEU A 74 10.86 6.60 -20.34
CA LEU A 74 10.03 7.66 -20.96
C LEU A 74 8.63 7.13 -21.36
N GLN A 75 8.56 5.94 -21.94
CA GLN A 75 7.28 5.29 -22.27
C GLN A 75 6.44 5.03 -21.01
N PHE A 76 7.09 4.61 -19.92
CA PHE A 76 6.41 4.45 -18.64
C PHE A 76 5.84 5.79 -18.12
N GLN A 77 6.55 6.91 -18.28
CA GLN A 77 6.00 8.22 -17.88
C GLN A 77 4.78 8.63 -18.71
N ARG A 78 4.71 8.25 -19.99
CA ARG A 78 3.50 8.42 -20.81
C ARG A 78 2.34 7.61 -20.26
N GLU A 79 2.58 6.34 -19.95
CA GLU A 79 1.57 5.47 -19.32
C GLU A 79 1.17 6.00 -17.93
N ARG A 80 2.11 6.52 -17.13
CA ARG A 80 1.84 7.12 -15.83
C ARG A 80 0.87 8.31 -15.94
N MET A 81 1.03 9.18 -16.94
CA MET A 81 0.07 10.27 -17.19
C MET A 81 -1.34 9.73 -17.48
N ARG A 82 -1.47 8.68 -18.30
CA ARG A 82 -2.75 8.03 -18.58
C ARG A 82 -3.39 7.51 -17.27
N ARG A 83 -2.62 6.84 -16.42
CA ARG A 83 -3.07 6.31 -15.13
C ARG A 83 -3.49 7.40 -14.16
N ILE A 84 -2.76 8.51 -14.12
CA ILE A 84 -3.15 9.67 -13.30
C ILE A 84 -4.51 10.22 -13.75
N LEU A 85 -4.81 10.24 -15.04
CA LEU A 85 -6.10 10.68 -15.56
C LEU A 85 -7.24 9.68 -15.24
N LEU A 86 -6.94 8.41 -14.95
CA LEU A 86 -7.91 7.45 -14.42
C LEU A 86 -8.15 7.64 -12.92
N ASP A 87 -7.15 8.12 -12.18
CA ASP A 87 -7.30 8.46 -10.77
C ASP A 87 -8.06 9.80 -10.60
N PHE A 88 -7.81 10.77 -11.48
CA PHE A 88 -8.37 12.11 -11.44
C PHE A 88 -9.28 12.36 -12.65
N ASP A 89 -10.47 11.77 -12.60
CA ASP A 89 -11.42 11.76 -13.72
C ASP A 89 -12.69 12.58 -13.46
N LEU A 90 -12.87 13.14 -12.24
CA LEU A 90 -14.07 13.86 -11.86
C LEU A 90 -13.90 15.39 -11.97
N SER A 91 -14.98 16.07 -12.36
CA SER A 91 -15.17 17.51 -12.22
C SER A 91 -15.64 17.90 -10.82
N ALA A 92 -15.61 19.19 -10.49
CA ALA A 92 -16.17 19.71 -9.24
C ALA A 92 -17.68 19.39 -9.09
N ASP A 93 -18.43 19.54 -10.18
CA ASP A 93 -19.86 19.30 -10.19
C ASP A 93 -20.20 17.83 -9.93
N GLU A 94 -19.43 16.90 -10.48
CA GLU A 94 -19.62 15.46 -10.26
C GLU A 94 -19.32 15.07 -8.81
N VAL A 95 -18.24 15.59 -8.21
CA VAL A 95 -17.95 15.34 -6.80
C VAL A 95 -19.03 15.94 -5.90
N GLN A 96 -19.47 17.19 -6.17
CA GLN A 96 -20.54 17.80 -5.42
C GLN A 96 -21.86 17.02 -5.57
N ALA A 97 -22.19 16.54 -6.77
CA ALA A 97 -23.36 15.70 -6.99
C ALA A 97 -23.31 14.38 -6.19
N GLN A 98 -22.12 13.77 -6.07
CA GLN A 98 -21.92 12.60 -5.21
C GLN A 98 -22.12 12.95 -3.73
N LEU A 99 -21.56 14.07 -3.28
CA LEU A 99 -21.67 14.54 -1.89
C LEU A 99 -23.10 14.94 -1.51
N ARG A 100 -23.87 15.60 -2.40
CA ARG A 100 -25.27 15.97 -2.17
C ARG A 100 -26.20 14.78 -1.94
N LYS A 101 -25.83 13.57 -2.40
CA LYS A 101 -26.56 12.33 -2.03
C LYS A 101 -26.49 12.02 -0.54
N GLN A 102 -25.49 12.52 0.17
CA GLN A 102 -25.30 12.32 1.61
C GLN A 102 -25.46 13.60 2.43
N ILE A 103 -25.24 14.76 1.82
CA ILE A 103 -25.39 16.09 2.41
C ILE A 103 -26.26 16.92 1.44
N PRO A 104 -27.61 16.80 1.47
CA PRO A 104 -28.49 17.42 0.49
C PRO A 104 -28.41 18.95 0.45
N ASP A 105 -28.09 19.60 1.55
CA ASP A 105 -27.92 21.02 1.75
C ASP A 105 -26.48 21.52 1.60
N LEU A 106 -25.59 20.73 0.95
CA LEU A 106 -24.19 21.09 0.69
C LEU A 106 -24.10 22.42 -0.07
N THR A 107 -23.38 23.37 0.51
CA THR A 107 -23.05 24.65 -0.12
C THR A 107 -21.68 24.61 -0.83
N ASP A 108 -21.52 25.44 -1.85
CA ASP A 108 -20.24 25.56 -2.57
C ASP A 108 -19.13 26.07 -1.64
N ARG A 109 -19.45 26.94 -0.68
CA ARG A 109 -18.49 27.43 0.32
C ARG A 109 -17.92 26.29 1.20
N GLU A 110 -18.76 25.36 1.60
CA GLU A 110 -18.31 24.20 2.38
C GLU A 110 -17.42 23.28 1.55
N PHE A 111 -17.85 22.99 0.30
CA PHE A 111 -17.09 22.17 -0.62
C PHE A 111 -15.68 22.77 -0.86
N GLU A 112 -15.59 24.05 -1.21
CA GLU A 112 -14.31 24.72 -1.38
C GLU A 112 -13.48 24.78 -0.10
N GLY A 113 -14.12 24.96 1.05
CA GLY A 113 -13.47 24.92 2.35
C GLY A 113 -12.85 23.56 2.66
N TRP A 114 -13.51 22.47 2.32
CA TRP A 114 -12.96 21.10 2.46
C TRP A 114 -11.88 20.80 1.44
N ALA A 115 -12.04 21.26 0.20
CA ALA A 115 -11.01 21.12 -0.84
C ALA A 115 -9.73 21.91 -0.49
N ALA A 116 -9.87 23.12 0.05
CA ALA A 116 -8.71 23.93 0.49
C ALA A 116 -7.95 23.28 1.68
N ARG A 117 -8.64 22.50 2.52
CA ARG A 117 -8.03 21.72 3.61
C ARG A 117 -7.45 20.37 3.18
N GLY A 118 -7.53 20.02 1.88
CA GLY A 118 -7.06 18.75 1.33
C GLY A 118 -7.99 17.56 1.58
N TYR A 119 -9.19 17.75 2.13
CA TYR A 119 -10.15 16.65 2.39
C TYR A 119 -10.87 16.19 1.13
N VAL A 120 -10.89 17.02 0.09
CA VAL A 120 -11.39 16.70 -1.25
C VAL A 120 -10.19 16.79 -2.19
N GLU A 121 -9.55 15.66 -2.44
CA GLU A 121 -8.31 15.62 -3.20
C GLU A 121 -8.53 16.05 -4.65
N ARG A 122 -7.71 16.99 -5.11
CA ARG A 122 -7.76 17.55 -6.47
C ARG A 122 -6.37 17.80 -7.02
N ARG A 123 -6.29 17.90 -8.33
CA ARG A 123 -5.05 18.20 -9.05
C ARG A 123 -5.34 19.14 -10.22
N VAL A 124 -4.44 20.07 -10.46
CA VAL A 124 -4.48 20.89 -11.69
C VAL A 124 -3.62 20.22 -12.74
N ILE A 125 -4.21 19.88 -13.88
CA ILE A 125 -3.53 19.27 -15.03
C ILE A 125 -3.83 20.11 -16.26
N ASP A 126 -2.78 20.67 -16.85
CA ASP A 126 -2.84 21.58 -18.02
C ASP A 126 -3.93 22.67 -17.83
N GLY A 127 -3.93 23.29 -16.64
CA GLY A 127 -4.86 24.37 -16.27
C GLY A 127 -6.27 23.91 -15.86
N ARG A 128 -6.61 22.63 -15.97
CA ARG A 128 -7.91 22.06 -15.56
C ARG A 128 -7.83 21.48 -14.17
N THR A 129 -8.76 21.83 -13.28
CA THR A 129 -8.89 21.20 -11.97
C THR A 129 -9.68 19.88 -12.10
N LEU A 130 -9.05 18.79 -11.78
CA LEU A 130 -9.62 17.44 -11.75
C LEU A 130 -9.59 16.89 -10.33
N TYR A 131 -10.60 16.12 -9.96
CA TYR A 131 -10.77 15.58 -8.64
C TYR A 131 -10.55 14.05 -8.66
N PHE A 132 -10.01 13.56 -7.54
CA PHE A 132 -9.77 12.14 -7.35
C PHE A 132 -11.11 11.38 -7.32
N HIS A 133 -11.20 10.25 -8.00
CA HIS A 133 -12.44 9.49 -8.14
C HIS A 133 -13.02 9.01 -6.79
N ARG A 134 -12.19 8.91 -5.71
CA ARG A 134 -12.62 8.58 -4.35
C ARG A 134 -12.78 9.80 -3.45
N ALA A 135 -12.68 11.03 -3.95
CA ALA A 135 -12.67 12.26 -3.16
C ALA A 135 -13.91 12.38 -2.26
N ALA A 136 -15.10 12.06 -2.78
CA ALA A 136 -16.34 12.10 -1.98
C ALA A 136 -16.33 11.09 -0.82
N GLY A 137 -15.82 9.87 -1.04
CA GLY A 137 -15.70 8.86 0.01
C GLY A 137 -14.64 9.21 1.04
N ASN A 138 -13.52 9.76 0.59
CA ASN A 138 -12.40 10.18 1.44
C ASN A 138 -12.78 11.36 2.33
N LEU A 139 -13.58 12.32 1.85
CA LEU A 139 -14.07 13.44 2.66
C LEU A 139 -14.68 12.94 3.97
N PHE A 140 -15.55 11.94 3.91
CA PHE A 140 -16.22 11.41 5.11
C PHE A 140 -15.27 10.64 6.04
N ARG A 141 -14.11 10.25 5.56
CA ARG A 141 -13.05 9.63 6.37
C ARG A 141 -12.18 10.68 7.05
N LEU A 142 -11.87 11.76 6.34
CA LEU A 142 -10.93 12.79 6.76
C LEU A 142 -11.58 13.92 7.58
N SER A 143 -12.85 14.26 7.30
CA SER A 143 -13.57 15.35 7.97
C SER A 143 -14.65 14.81 8.90
N GLU A 144 -14.50 15.03 10.21
CA GLU A 144 -15.52 14.71 11.20
C GLU A 144 -16.77 15.57 11.00
N GLU A 145 -16.59 16.86 10.67
CA GLU A 145 -17.65 17.80 10.33
C GLU A 145 -18.51 17.29 9.17
N ALA A 146 -17.91 16.90 8.05
CA ALA A 146 -18.62 16.36 6.90
C ALA A 146 -19.31 15.03 7.23
N ARG A 147 -18.68 14.19 8.05
CA ARG A 147 -19.22 12.91 8.50
C ARG A 147 -20.46 13.08 9.34
N ALA A 148 -20.46 14.03 10.27
CA ALA A 148 -21.60 14.32 11.15
C ALA A 148 -22.83 14.82 10.38
N ARG A 149 -22.64 15.39 9.19
CA ARG A 149 -23.73 15.91 8.31
C ARG A 149 -24.34 14.87 7.38
N ARG A 150 -23.85 13.62 7.39
CA ARG A 150 -24.40 12.58 6.50
C ARG A 150 -25.85 12.27 6.84
N ALA A 151 -26.74 12.37 5.87
CA ALA A 151 -28.16 12.04 6.02
C ALA A 151 -28.38 10.55 6.38
N ASN A 152 -27.52 9.67 5.85
CA ASN A 152 -27.55 8.23 6.12
C ASN A 152 -26.17 7.74 6.54
N PRO A 153 -25.75 7.97 7.80
CA PRO A 153 -24.46 7.54 8.28
C PRO A 153 -24.39 6.01 8.37
N ARG A 154 -23.63 5.39 7.48
CA ARG A 154 -23.31 3.96 7.57
C ARG A 154 -21.87 3.82 8.05
N PRO A 155 -21.57 2.85 8.92
CA PRO A 155 -20.19 2.52 9.28
C PRO A 155 -19.38 2.23 8.02
N PHE A 156 -18.10 2.58 8.05
CA PHE A 156 -17.20 2.12 7.01
C PHE A 156 -16.99 0.61 7.15
N SER A 157 -16.87 -0.08 6.02
CA SER A 157 -16.49 -1.49 6.04
C SER A 157 -15.11 -1.63 6.68
N ALA A 158 -14.98 -2.49 7.66
CA ALA A 158 -13.76 -2.71 8.44
C ALA A 158 -13.63 -4.18 8.81
N SER A 159 -12.40 -4.67 8.97
CA SER A 159 -12.16 -5.98 9.56
C SER A 159 -12.56 -5.97 11.04
N PRO A 160 -13.18 -7.05 11.55
CA PRO A 160 -13.40 -7.19 12.99
C PRO A 160 -12.10 -7.09 13.82
N LEU A 161 -10.96 -7.34 13.17
CA LEU A 161 -9.63 -7.33 13.79
C LEU A 161 -8.96 -5.93 13.80
N GLU A 162 -9.60 -4.92 13.19
CA GLU A 162 -9.18 -3.52 13.33
C GLU A 162 -9.62 -2.91 14.68
N SER A 163 -10.39 -3.62 15.47
CA SER A 163 -10.78 -3.25 16.83
C SER A 163 -10.43 -4.36 17.80
N THR A 164 -10.44 -4.07 19.11
CA THR A 164 -10.18 -5.07 20.14
C THR A 164 -11.12 -6.28 20.00
N ASN A 165 -10.53 -7.45 19.86
CA ASN A 165 -11.22 -8.71 19.62
C ASN A 165 -10.62 -9.81 20.52
N PRO A 166 -11.43 -10.79 21.03
CA PRO A 166 -10.91 -11.91 21.81
C PRO A 166 -9.76 -12.65 21.14
N HIS A 167 -9.73 -12.73 19.82
CA HIS A 167 -8.66 -13.37 19.06
C HIS A 167 -7.27 -12.81 19.39
N HIS A 168 -7.13 -11.49 19.58
CA HIS A 168 -5.84 -10.87 19.95
C HIS A 168 -5.32 -11.42 21.28
N ARG A 169 -6.19 -11.54 22.29
CA ARG A 169 -5.81 -12.10 23.58
C ARG A 169 -5.45 -13.58 23.47
N ASN A 170 -6.26 -14.36 22.73
CA ASN A 170 -5.99 -15.78 22.50
C ASN A 170 -4.61 -16.00 21.85
N MET A 171 -4.24 -15.18 20.88
CA MET A 171 -2.92 -15.24 20.24
C MET A 171 -1.78 -14.95 21.22
N ILE A 172 -1.92 -13.88 22.01
CA ILE A 172 -0.94 -13.51 23.04
C ILE A 172 -0.77 -14.64 24.05
N GLU A 173 -1.86 -15.16 24.59
CA GLU A 173 -1.86 -16.22 25.59
C GLU A 173 -1.26 -17.52 25.04
N ALA A 174 -1.62 -17.90 23.81
CA ALA A 174 -1.06 -19.08 23.16
C ALA A 174 0.46 -18.95 22.95
N ALA A 175 0.93 -17.79 22.47
CA ALA A 175 2.36 -17.56 22.27
C ALA A 175 3.15 -17.60 23.58
N LEU A 176 2.61 -17.03 24.65
CA LEU A 176 3.24 -17.06 25.98
C LEU A 176 3.26 -18.46 26.58
N ALA A 177 2.17 -19.22 26.43
CA ALA A 177 2.06 -20.59 26.96
C ALA A 177 2.99 -21.57 26.24
N THR A 178 3.07 -21.48 24.90
CA THR A 178 3.90 -22.37 24.07
C THR A 178 5.36 -21.89 23.96
N ARG A 179 5.64 -20.65 24.31
CA ARG A 179 6.96 -19.98 24.11
C ARG A 179 7.42 -19.99 22.64
N THR A 180 6.46 -19.92 21.72
CA THR A 180 6.70 -19.80 20.28
C THR A 180 6.01 -18.57 19.75
N SER A 181 6.59 -17.97 18.72
CA SER A 181 5.97 -16.77 18.09
C SER A 181 4.90 -17.11 17.07
N SER A 182 4.77 -18.39 16.68
CA SER A 182 3.82 -18.89 15.66
C SER A 182 2.82 -19.81 16.35
N VAL A 183 1.54 -19.43 16.31
CA VAL A 183 0.47 -20.11 17.07
C VAL A 183 -0.84 -20.17 16.28
N LEU A 184 -1.78 -20.94 16.78
CA LEU A 184 -3.16 -21.03 16.27
C LEU A 184 -3.21 -21.32 14.75
N PRO A 185 -2.60 -22.41 14.26
CA PRO A 185 -2.62 -22.75 12.84
C PRO A 185 -4.06 -22.91 12.33
N GLN A 186 -4.31 -22.38 11.15
CA GLN A 186 -5.59 -22.53 10.46
C GLN A 186 -5.33 -22.95 9.01
N ARG A 187 -6.03 -23.97 8.55
CA ARG A 187 -5.98 -24.39 7.16
C ARG A 187 -7.11 -23.74 6.39
N VAL A 188 -6.77 -23.09 5.28
CA VAL A 188 -7.73 -22.37 4.45
C VAL A 188 -7.59 -22.78 3.00
N ARG A 189 -8.72 -22.88 2.29
CA ARG A 189 -8.76 -23.01 0.82
C ARG A 189 -9.22 -21.68 0.25
N ILE A 190 -8.47 -21.18 -0.72
CA ILE A 190 -8.73 -19.93 -1.44
C ILE A 190 -8.99 -20.26 -2.90
N THR A 191 -9.98 -19.62 -3.50
CA THR A 191 -10.13 -19.52 -4.96
C THR A 191 -10.04 -18.07 -5.34
N GLN A 192 -9.17 -17.74 -6.27
CA GLN A 192 -9.03 -16.39 -6.82
C GLN A 192 -9.08 -16.40 -8.34
N SER A 193 -9.55 -15.29 -8.91
CA SER A 193 -9.66 -15.13 -10.34
C SER A 193 -9.26 -13.75 -10.81
N LEU A 194 -8.80 -13.69 -12.07
CA LEU A 194 -8.60 -12.48 -12.85
C LEU A 194 -9.40 -12.63 -14.14
N THR A 195 -10.26 -11.66 -14.45
CA THR A 195 -11.11 -11.69 -15.62
C THR A 195 -10.86 -10.46 -16.49
N VAL A 196 -10.22 -10.65 -17.63
CA VAL A 196 -10.04 -9.59 -18.63
C VAL A 196 -11.38 -9.31 -19.31
N LYS A 197 -11.75 -8.03 -19.37
CA LYS A 197 -13.06 -7.61 -19.89
C LYS A 197 -13.20 -7.93 -21.38
N ALA A 198 -14.42 -8.22 -21.79
CA ALA A 198 -14.76 -8.42 -23.21
C ALA A 198 -14.31 -7.23 -24.05
N GLY A 199 -13.67 -7.51 -25.19
CA GLY A 199 -13.18 -6.48 -26.11
C GLY A 199 -11.87 -5.79 -25.70
N ALA A 200 -11.31 -6.03 -24.51
CA ALA A 200 -10.03 -5.49 -24.11
C ALA A 200 -8.85 -6.05 -24.92
N VAL A 201 -9.02 -7.27 -25.44
CA VAL A 201 -8.04 -7.96 -26.29
C VAL A 201 -8.74 -8.48 -27.53
N PRO A 202 -8.18 -8.32 -28.75
CA PRO A 202 -8.74 -8.87 -29.96
C PRO A 202 -8.83 -10.41 -29.92
N GLY A 203 -9.90 -10.96 -30.49
CA GLY A 203 -10.08 -12.43 -30.56
C GLY A 203 -8.92 -13.14 -31.24
N GLY A 204 -8.50 -14.27 -30.69
CA GLY A 204 -7.36 -15.07 -31.13
C GLY A 204 -5.99 -14.65 -30.57
N GLU A 205 -5.87 -13.45 -29.98
CA GLU A 205 -4.63 -13.00 -29.34
C GLU A 205 -4.44 -13.70 -27.99
N ALA A 206 -3.19 -14.05 -27.68
CA ALA A 206 -2.85 -14.68 -26.41
C ALA A 206 -2.86 -13.66 -25.28
N VAL A 207 -3.67 -13.88 -24.27
CA VAL A 207 -3.67 -13.16 -23.00
C VAL A 207 -2.81 -13.94 -22.02
N LYS A 208 -1.87 -13.25 -21.35
CA LYS A 208 -1.04 -13.77 -20.29
C LYS A 208 -1.51 -13.18 -18.95
N ALA A 209 -1.53 -13.99 -17.90
CA ALA A 209 -1.92 -13.56 -16.56
C ALA A 209 -0.98 -14.13 -15.48
N TRP A 210 -0.71 -13.35 -14.45
CA TRP A 210 0.05 -13.71 -13.25
C TRP A 210 -0.85 -13.51 -12.04
N LEU A 211 -1.42 -14.58 -11.53
CA LEU A 211 -2.26 -14.54 -10.34
C LEU A 211 -1.38 -14.62 -9.09
N PRO A 212 -1.62 -13.79 -8.06
CA PRO A 212 -0.90 -13.88 -6.79
C PRO A 212 -0.98 -15.28 -6.19
N TYR A 213 0.12 -15.74 -5.60
CA TYR A 213 0.20 -17.07 -4.98
C TYR A 213 0.94 -17.00 -3.64
N PRO A 214 0.55 -17.76 -2.61
CA PRO A 214 1.16 -17.66 -1.30
C PRO A 214 2.68 -17.86 -1.29
N ARG A 215 3.37 -17.02 -0.55
CA ARG A 215 4.77 -17.19 -0.22
C ARG A 215 4.95 -18.35 0.75
N ALA A 216 5.98 -19.16 0.59
CA ALA A 216 6.39 -20.12 1.61
C ALA A 216 7.22 -19.40 2.68
N ILE A 217 6.63 -19.15 3.86
CA ILE A 217 7.25 -18.41 4.96
C ILE A 217 7.14 -19.26 6.22
N PRO A 218 8.25 -19.88 6.69
CA PRO A 218 8.22 -20.72 7.88
C PRO A 218 7.64 -20.01 9.09
N GLY A 219 6.70 -20.67 9.79
CA GLY A 219 6.03 -20.13 10.95
C GLY A 219 5.00 -19.03 10.69
N GLN A 220 4.73 -18.70 9.41
CA GLN A 220 3.69 -17.76 9.02
C GLN A 220 2.68 -18.41 8.07
N GLN A 221 3.15 -19.07 7.01
CA GLN A 221 2.31 -19.79 6.05
C GLN A 221 3.08 -20.94 5.41
N GLU A 222 2.50 -22.12 5.48
CA GLU A 222 3.13 -23.40 5.16
C GLU A 222 2.13 -24.33 4.45
N ASP A 223 2.55 -25.51 4.05
CA ASP A 223 1.73 -26.56 3.41
C ASP A 223 0.92 -26.03 2.20
N ILE A 224 1.54 -25.20 1.39
CA ILE A 224 0.91 -24.57 0.23
C ILE A 224 0.74 -25.60 -0.87
N ARG A 225 -0.51 -25.80 -1.34
CA ARG A 225 -0.84 -26.75 -2.41
C ARG A 225 -1.75 -26.09 -3.44
N LEU A 226 -1.32 -26.02 -4.69
CA LEU A 226 -2.20 -25.67 -5.80
C LEU A 226 -3.13 -26.86 -6.06
N ILE A 227 -4.43 -26.63 -6.01
CA ILE A 227 -5.48 -27.66 -6.14
C ILE A 227 -6.03 -27.69 -7.58
N ALA A 228 -6.23 -26.52 -8.17
CA ALA A 228 -6.76 -26.39 -9.53
C ALA A 228 -6.33 -25.07 -10.16
N SER A 229 -6.28 -25.05 -11.49
CA SER A 229 -6.15 -23.82 -12.28
C SER A 229 -7.02 -23.89 -13.53
N GLU A 230 -7.47 -22.76 -14.01
CA GLU A 230 -8.16 -22.57 -15.28
C GLU A 230 -7.54 -21.36 -16.00
N PRO A 231 -6.89 -21.58 -17.15
CA PRO A 231 -6.65 -22.87 -17.84
C PRO A 231 -5.78 -23.83 -17.01
N ALA A 232 -5.84 -25.13 -17.36
CA ALA A 232 -5.12 -26.19 -16.64
C ALA A 232 -3.58 -26.07 -16.80
N THR A 233 -3.13 -25.54 -17.94
CA THR A 233 -1.70 -25.28 -18.19
C THR A 233 -1.27 -24.02 -17.42
N HIS A 234 -0.30 -24.18 -16.51
CA HIS A 234 0.20 -23.12 -15.67
C HIS A 234 1.67 -23.33 -15.31
N GLU A 235 2.31 -22.26 -14.83
CA GLU A 235 3.64 -22.27 -14.24
C GLU A 235 3.58 -21.61 -12.86
N VAL A 236 4.03 -22.31 -11.81
CA VAL A 236 4.12 -21.77 -10.45
C VAL A 236 5.51 -21.19 -10.25
N ALA A 237 5.59 -19.92 -9.86
CA ALA A 237 6.86 -19.29 -9.50
C ALA A 237 7.54 -20.04 -8.35
N PRO A 238 8.88 -20.14 -8.33
CA PRO A 238 9.61 -20.86 -7.29
C PRO A 238 9.41 -20.21 -5.90
N ASP A 239 9.64 -20.97 -4.84
CA ASP A 239 9.53 -20.49 -3.46
C ASP A 239 10.44 -19.30 -3.15
N SER A 240 11.54 -19.16 -3.87
CA SER A 240 12.46 -18.03 -3.78
C SER A 240 11.94 -16.73 -4.38
N ALA A 241 10.90 -16.78 -5.22
CA ALA A 241 10.30 -15.58 -5.82
C ALA A 241 9.62 -14.73 -4.74
N LEU A 242 10.09 -13.50 -4.52
CA LEU A 242 9.59 -12.62 -3.46
C LEU A 242 8.22 -12.00 -3.75
N GLN A 243 7.80 -11.98 -5.02
CA GLN A 243 6.41 -11.76 -5.46
C GLN A 243 5.99 -13.03 -6.20
N ARG A 244 5.34 -13.94 -5.49
CA ARG A 244 5.05 -15.28 -5.99
C ARG A 244 3.74 -15.31 -6.76
N THR A 245 3.74 -16.00 -7.91
CA THR A 245 2.60 -16.05 -8.82
C THR A 245 2.38 -17.42 -9.41
N VAL A 246 1.18 -17.65 -9.92
CA VAL A 246 0.87 -18.67 -10.92
C VAL A 246 0.66 -17.96 -12.26
N PHE A 247 1.49 -18.29 -13.22
CA PHE A 247 1.41 -17.79 -14.60
C PHE A 247 0.55 -18.70 -15.44
N MET A 248 -0.29 -18.11 -16.26
CA MET A 248 -1.17 -18.80 -17.21
C MET A 248 -1.30 -17.98 -18.48
N GLN A 249 -1.65 -18.66 -19.60
CA GLN A 249 -2.03 -17.97 -20.84
C GLN A 249 -3.11 -18.73 -21.59
N GLN A 250 -3.96 -17.99 -22.30
CA GLN A 250 -4.96 -18.54 -23.20
C GLN A 250 -5.37 -17.52 -24.28
N PRO A 251 -5.92 -17.94 -25.41
CA PRO A 251 -6.41 -17.02 -26.42
C PRO A 251 -7.68 -16.29 -25.95
N ALA A 252 -7.79 -15.01 -26.30
CA ALA A 252 -9.04 -14.26 -26.14
C ALA A 252 -10.08 -14.75 -27.15
N VAL A 253 -11.35 -14.79 -26.75
CA VAL A 253 -12.48 -15.03 -27.65
C VAL A 253 -13.14 -13.68 -27.94
N ALA A 254 -13.42 -13.41 -29.22
CA ALA A 254 -14.00 -12.15 -29.63
C ALA A 254 -15.36 -11.90 -28.95
N GLY A 255 -15.51 -10.76 -28.30
CA GLY A 255 -16.74 -10.36 -27.59
C GLY A 255 -16.98 -11.04 -26.24
N GLU A 256 -16.08 -11.91 -25.78
CA GLU A 256 -16.20 -12.60 -24.50
C GLU A 256 -15.09 -12.19 -23.51
N PRO A 257 -15.34 -12.24 -22.19
CA PRO A 257 -14.29 -12.04 -21.19
C PRO A 257 -13.32 -13.22 -21.17
N THR A 258 -12.04 -12.95 -20.86
CA THR A 258 -11.03 -14.00 -20.71
C THR A 258 -10.74 -14.19 -19.22
N LYS A 259 -11.09 -15.34 -18.67
CA LYS A 259 -10.99 -15.63 -17.23
C LYS A 259 -9.82 -16.56 -16.91
N PHE A 260 -9.07 -16.22 -15.88
CA PHE A 260 -8.06 -17.06 -15.25
C PHE A 260 -8.44 -17.31 -13.79
N SER A 261 -8.27 -18.53 -13.31
CA SER A 261 -8.53 -18.82 -11.89
C SER A 261 -7.57 -19.85 -11.34
N ILE A 262 -7.31 -19.77 -10.04
CA ILE A 262 -6.56 -20.78 -9.27
C ILE A 262 -7.29 -21.08 -7.97
N THR A 263 -7.20 -22.33 -7.54
CA THR A 263 -7.62 -22.77 -6.19
C THR A 263 -6.44 -23.39 -5.49
N TYR A 264 -6.16 -22.94 -4.27
CA TYR A 264 -5.07 -23.47 -3.45
C TYR A 264 -5.46 -23.62 -1.99
N GLU A 265 -4.67 -24.40 -1.27
CA GLU A 265 -4.75 -24.56 0.18
C GLU A 265 -3.45 -24.11 0.82
N VAL A 266 -3.55 -23.58 2.02
CA VAL A 266 -2.42 -23.11 2.81
C VAL A 266 -2.74 -23.22 4.29
N THR A 267 -1.74 -23.55 5.12
CA THR A 267 -1.78 -23.44 6.57
C THR A 267 -1.20 -22.08 6.95
N ILE A 268 -1.97 -21.25 7.67
CA ILE A 268 -1.58 -19.94 8.16
C ILE A 268 -1.51 -19.92 9.67
N TYR A 269 -0.57 -19.16 10.21
CA TYR A 269 -0.33 -19.03 11.65
C TYR A 269 -0.56 -17.60 12.09
N ALA A 270 -1.16 -17.41 13.25
CA ALA A 270 -1.05 -16.15 13.97
C ALA A 270 0.37 -16.02 14.54
N ARG A 271 0.87 -14.78 14.62
CA ARG A 271 2.22 -14.50 15.13
C ARG A 271 2.16 -13.49 16.27
N TYR A 272 2.93 -13.73 17.31
CA TYR A 272 3.12 -12.76 18.40
C TYR A 272 4.49 -12.95 19.05
N GLN A 273 5.30 -11.87 19.04
CA GLN A 273 6.61 -11.83 19.67
C GLN A 273 6.58 -10.83 20.83
N PRO A 274 6.58 -11.31 22.09
CA PRO A 274 6.74 -10.38 23.22
C PRO A 274 8.15 -9.80 23.25
N VAL A 275 8.25 -8.49 23.39
CA VAL A 275 9.53 -7.78 23.43
C VAL A 275 9.73 -7.17 24.83
N ASP A 276 10.85 -7.50 25.46
CA ASP A 276 11.36 -6.82 26.65
C ASP A 276 12.31 -5.69 26.21
N PRO A 277 11.93 -4.42 26.34
CA PRO A 277 12.77 -3.32 25.90
C PRO A 277 14.14 -3.28 26.59
N GLY A 278 14.26 -3.85 27.80
CA GLY A 278 15.53 -3.91 28.52
C GLY A 278 16.56 -4.88 27.92
N LYS A 279 16.10 -5.79 27.03
CA LYS A 279 16.97 -6.75 26.35
C LYS A 279 17.28 -6.37 24.90
N VAL A 280 16.64 -5.32 24.40
CA VAL A 280 16.82 -4.89 23.00
C VAL A 280 18.20 -4.26 22.81
N LEU A 281 18.86 -4.70 21.76
CA LEU A 281 20.18 -4.21 21.35
C LEU A 281 20.09 -3.61 19.93
N PRO A 282 20.97 -2.67 19.57
CA PRO A 282 21.16 -2.29 18.18
C PRO A 282 21.49 -3.51 17.32
N ALA A 283 20.89 -3.61 16.15
CA ALA A 283 21.15 -4.71 15.22
C ALA A 283 22.57 -4.61 14.66
N THR A 284 23.31 -5.72 14.66
CA THR A 284 24.53 -5.83 13.86
C THR A 284 24.13 -6.00 12.41
N ILE A 285 24.47 -5.04 11.57
CA ILE A 285 24.08 -5.06 10.15
C ILE A 285 25.00 -6.01 9.38
N THR A 286 24.50 -7.20 9.10
CA THR A 286 25.14 -8.20 8.25
C THR A 286 24.85 -7.93 6.76
N PRO A 287 25.54 -8.57 5.80
CA PRO A 287 25.22 -8.45 4.38
C PRO A 287 23.76 -8.76 4.06
N GLU A 288 23.12 -9.68 4.79
CA GLU A 288 21.71 -10.06 4.61
C GLU A 288 20.75 -8.96 5.13
N LEU A 289 21.14 -8.20 6.15
CA LEU A 289 20.34 -7.11 6.70
C LEU A 289 20.57 -5.76 6.01
N ALA A 290 21.74 -5.58 5.37
CA ALA A 290 22.12 -4.32 4.75
C ALA A 290 21.10 -3.75 3.75
N PRO A 291 20.43 -4.55 2.89
CA PRO A 291 19.40 -4.03 1.99
C PRO A 291 18.18 -3.45 2.72
N TYR A 292 17.94 -3.85 3.98
CA TYR A 292 16.77 -3.48 4.76
C TYR A 292 17.00 -2.29 5.69
N VAL A 293 18.19 -1.69 5.67
CA VAL A 293 18.51 -0.39 6.31
C VAL A 293 18.95 0.66 5.29
N SER A 294 18.91 0.32 4.00
CA SER A 294 19.32 1.19 2.91
C SER A 294 18.13 1.81 2.20
N GLU A 295 18.39 2.90 1.48
CA GLU A 295 17.44 3.44 0.51
C GLU A 295 17.14 2.42 -0.60
N ARG A 296 15.94 2.53 -1.15
CA ARG A 296 15.55 1.81 -2.35
C ARG A 296 14.60 2.67 -3.17
N LEU A 297 15.19 3.45 -4.05
CA LEU A 297 14.45 4.38 -4.89
C LEU A 297 13.43 3.66 -5.80
N PRO A 298 12.32 4.33 -6.14
CA PRO A 298 12.00 5.70 -5.76
C PRO A 298 11.27 5.84 -4.41
N HIS A 299 10.74 4.77 -3.82
CA HIS A 299 9.77 4.81 -2.73
C HIS A 299 10.38 4.86 -1.32
N ILE A 300 11.58 4.31 -1.15
CA ILE A 300 12.36 4.45 0.09
C ILE A 300 13.55 5.37 -0.21
N ALA A 301 13.35 6.65 -0.04
CA ALA A 301 14.34 7.70 -0.20
C ALA A 301 14.47 8.50 1.10
N PHE A 302 15.69 8.75 1.56
CA PHE A 302 15.95 9.47 2.81
C PHE A 302 15.96 10.98 2.56
N THR A 303 14.80 11.51 2.14
CA THR A 303 14.64 12.93 1.85
C THR A 303 14.86 13.78 3.11
N GLU A 304 15.24 15.05 2.92
CA GLU A 304 15.45 15.98 4.03
C GLU A 304 14.21 16.11 4.91
N GLN A 305 13.03 16.14 4.31
CA GLN A 305 11.78 16.26 5.06
C GLN A 305 11.47 15.03 5.90
N LEU A 306 11.70 13.83 5.37
CA LEU A 306 11.57 12.58 6.14
C LEU A 306 12.61 12.52 7.26
N GLN A 307 13.84 13.00 7.04
CA GLN A 307 14.88 13.09 8.07
C GLN A 307 14.47 14.05 9.21
N LEU A 308 13.94 15.23 8.86
CA LEU A 308 13.45 16.20 9.85
C LEU A 308 12.28 15.64 10.66
N PHE A 309 11.31 15.00 9.99
CA PHE A 309 10.19 14.33 10.65
C PHE A 309 10.66 13.23 11.59
N SER A 310 11.53 12.33 11.11
CA SER A 310 12.11 11.26 11.92
C SER A 310 12.81 11.82 13.17
N LYS A 311 13.66 12.83 13.00
CA LYS A 311 14.37 13.49 14.13
C LYS A 311 13.40 14.10 15.15
N GLN A 312 12.32 14.73 14.67
CA GLN A 312 11.30 15.31 15.54
C GLN A 312 10.57 14.23 16.37
N VAL A 313 10.22 13.10 15.75
CA VAL A 313 9.49 12.00 16.40
C VAL A 313 10.38 11.25 17.38
N VAL A 314 11.58 10.90 16.95
CA VAL A 314 12.52 10.06 17.73
C VAL A 314 13.14 10.84 18.88
N GLY A 315 13.58 12.09 18.64
CA GLY A 315 14.32 12.90 19.61
C GLY A 315 15.63 12.22 20.00
N ASP A 316 15.91 12.16 21.31
CA ASP A 316 17.14 11.57 21.86
C ASP A 316 17.03 10.08 22.21
N GLU A 317 15.94 9.40 21.83
CA GLU A 317 15.75 7.98 22.09
C GLU A 317 16.84 7.14 21.36
N LYS A 318 17.38 6.14 22.06
CA LYS A 318 18.44 5.27 21.54
C LYS A 318 18.04 3.79 21.50
N ASN A 319 16.99 3.39 22.23
CA ASN A 319 16.53 2.02 22.22
C ASN A 319 15.76 1.71 20.93
N PRO A 320 16.19 0.76 20.10
CA PRO A 320 15.56 0.50 18.81
C PRO A 320 14.06 0.17 18.89
N TRP A 321 13.63 -0.53 19.94
CA TRP A 321 12.22 -0.85 20.12
C TRP A 321 11.39 0.39 20.46
N ARG A 322 11.89 1.26 21.30
CA ARG A 322 11.21 2.52 21.64
C ARG A 322 11.19 3.48 20.47
N ILE A 323 12.25 3.52 19.67
CA ILE A 323 12.28 4.26 18.40
C ILE A 323 11.17 3.71 17.47
N ALA A 324 11.09 2.39 17.28
CA ALA A 324 10.05 1.76 16.47
C ALA A 324 8.65 2.09 17.00
N GLN A 325 8.41 2.05 18.32
CA GLN A 325 7.12 2.42 18.92
C GLN A 325 6.73 3.88 18.65
N LYS A 326 7.69 4.83 18.72
CA LYS A 326 7.44 6.25 18.43
C LYS A 326 7.10 6.46 16.95
N LEU A 327 7.89 5.89 16.06
CA LEU A 327 7.68 6.00 14.61
C LEU A 327 6.35 5.35 14.19
N TYR A 328 6.06 4.17 14.74
CA TYR A 328 4.80 3.47 14.53
C TYR A 328 3.60 4.33 14.96
N ALA A 329 3.66 4.92 16.16
CA ALA A 329 2.59 5.78 16.66
C ALA A 329 2.41 7.06 15.83
N ALA A 330 3.51 7.63 15.31
CA ALA A 330 3.45 8.81 14.46
C ALA A 330 2.80 8.51 13.10
N VAL A 331 3.09 7.36 12.51
CA VAL A 331 2.48 6.93 11.24
C VAL A 331 1.03 6.46 11.44
N ASP A 332 0.71 5.74 12.53
CA ASP A 332 -0.66 5.36 12.94
C ASP A 332 -1.58 6.58 13.12
N ALA A 333 -1.02 7.74 13.47
CA ALA A 333 -1.75 8.99 13.60
C ALA A 333 -2.16 9.62 12.25
N ILE A 334 -1.56 9.22 11.14
CA ILE A 334 -1.94 9.67 9.80
C ILE A 334 -3.29 9.05 9.44
N PRO A 335 -4.34 9.84 9.13
CA PRO A 335 -5.65 9.30 8.80
C PRO A 335 -5.60 8.37 7.60
N TRP A 336 -6.29 7.23 7.68
CA TRP A 336 -6.44 6.37 6.53
C TRP A 336 -7.49 6.91 5.55
N ALA A 337 -7.16 6.96 4.27
CA ALA A 337 -8.10 7.20 3.18
C ALA A 337 -7.70 6.41 1.94
N GLY A 338 -8.64 6.21 1.01
CA GLY A 338 -8.33 5.53 -0.24
C GLY A 338 -7.29 6.30 -1.05
N ALA A 339 -6.21 5.64 -1.41
CA ALA A 339 -5.08 6.24 -2.12
C ALA A 339 -5.25 6.22 -3.63
N ARG A 340 -4.42 7.01 -4.30
CA ARG A 340 -4.10 6.88 -5.72
C ARG A 340 -3.42 5.55 -5.98
N GLU A 341 -3.53 5.05 -7.20
CA GLU A 341 -2.78 3.86 -7.60
C GLU A 341 -1.27 4.10 -7.49
N TYR A 342 -0.52 3.16 -6.90
CA TYR A 342 0.90 3.34 -6.54
C TYR A 342 1.79 3.69 -7.74
N SER A 343 1.46 3.16 -8.92
CA SER A 343 2.17 3.47 -10.17
C SER A 343 2.03 4.93 -10.61
N THR A 344 1.12 5.70 -10.01
CA THR A 344 0.91 7.13 -10.31
C THR A 344 1.73 8.06 -9.40
N ILE A 345 2.35 7.53 -8.36
CA ILE A 345 3.09 8.29 -7.34
C ILE A 345 4.59 8.10 -7.53
N SER A 346 5.32 9.20 -7.65
CA SER A 346 6.78 9.18 -7.87
C SER A 346 7.57 8.70 -6.65
N ASN A 347 7.20 9.12 -5.45
CA ASN A 347 7.76 8.65 -4.18
C ASN A 347 6.63 8.49 -3.15
N ILE A 348 6.30 7.26 -2.81
CA ILE A 348 5.15 6.94 -1.96
C ILE A 348 5.39 7.37 -0.51
N SER A 349 6.59 7.16 0.06
CA SER A 349 6.88 7.53 1.45
C SER A 349 6.81 9.04 1.66
N ASP A 350 7.37 9.82 0.74
CA ASP A 350 7.31 11.27 0.79
C ASP A 350 5.88 11.79 0.59
N HIS A 351 5.14 11.19 -0.36
CA HIS A 351 3.73 11.49 -0.58
C HIS A 351 2.88 11.24 0.67
N ALA A 352 3.05 10.09 1.34
CA ALA A 352 2.30 9.72 2.53
C ALA A 352 2.50 10.73 3.68
N LEU A 353 3.70 11.31 3.81
CA LEU A 353 3.99 12.34 4.81
C LEU A 353 3.25 13.65 4.49
N HIS A 354 3.15 14.04 3.23
CA HIS A 354 2.65 15.36 2.82
C HIS A 354 1.16 15.40 2.49
N ALA A 355 0.57 14.28 2.09
CA ALA A 355 -0.84 14.22 1.68
C ALA A 355 -1.82 14.42 2.85
N GLY A 356 -1.37 14.29 4.09
CA GLY A 356 -2.23 14.38 5.29
C GLY A 356 -3.16 13.17 5.48
N HIS A 357 -3.04 12.17 4.62
CA HIS A 357 -3.71 10.87 4.69
C HIS A 357 -2.94 9.84 3.89
N ALA A 358 -3.15 8.56 4.19
CA ALA A 358 -2.49 7.47 3.49
C ALA A 358 -3.33 6.18 3.57
N ASP A 359 -3.16 5.27 2.62
CA ASP A 359 -3.67 3.91 2.75
C ASP A 359 -2.64 2.96 3.39
N CYS A 360 -2.93 1.67 3.40
CA CYS A 360 -2.09 0.67 4.06
C CYS A 360 -0.67 0.60 3.48
N GLY A 361 -0.52 0.59 2.17
CA GLY A 361 0.79 0.50 1.55
C GLY A 361 1.61 1.78 1.69
N GLN A 362 0.95 2.92 1.61
CA GLN A 362 1.60 4.21 1.82
C GLN A 362 2.10 4.36 3.27
N GLN A 363 1.27 3.99 4.27
CA GLN A 363 1.67 3.98 5.67
C GLN A 363 2.82 2.99 5.92
N THR A 364 2.75 1.80 5.33
CA THR A 364 3.78 0.76 5.48
C THR A 364 5.12 1.22 4.90
N LEU A 365 5.14 1.77 3.67
CA LEU A 365 6.37 2.28 3.06
C LEU A 365 6.97 3.47 3.82
N LEU A 366 6.12 4.38 4.31
CA LEU A 366 6.58 5.48 5.16
C LEU A 366 7.21 4.95 6.45
N LEU A 367 6.55 4.04 7.16
CA LEU A 367 7.10 3.46 8.39
C LEU A 367 8.42 2.72 8.12
N MET A 368 8.49 1.92 7.06
CA MET A 368 9.73 1.24 6.65
C MET A 368 10.86 2.22 6.38
N THR A 369 10.59 3.32 5.68
CA THR A 369 11.58 4.37 5.40
C THR A 369 12.11 4.98 6.68
N LEU A 370 11.21 5.35 7.60
CA LEU A 370 11.58 5.93 8.89
C LEU A 370 12.38 4.95 9.78
N LEU A 371 12.00 3.67 9.79
CA LEU A 371 12.75 2.62 10.52
C LEU A 371 14.17 2.45 9.96
N ARG A 372 14.30 2.33 8.63
CA ARG A 372 15.59 2.18 7.95
C ARG A 372 16.53 3.36 8.22
N MET A 373 16.03 4.59 8.19
CA MET A 373 16.79 5.80 8.53
C MET A 373 17.35 5.76 9.96
N ASN A 374 16.70 5.04 10.86
CA ASN A 374 17.14 4.87 12.25
C ASN A 374 17.93 3.57 12.49
N GLY A 375 18.41 2.91 11.42
CA GLY A 375 19.20 1.69 11.50
C GLY A 375 18.41 0.45 11.95
N ILE A 376 17.09 0.50 11.88
CA ILE A 376 16.21 -0.64 12.18
C ILE A 376 15.82 -1.30 10.86
N PRO A 377 16.29 -2.54 10.58
CA PRO A 377 15.95 -3.21 9.33
C PRO A 377 14.43 -3.41 9.21
N ALA A 378 13.89 -3.04 8.06
CA ALA A 378 12.46 -3.17 7.78
C ALA A 378 12.21 -3.66 6.36
N ARG A 379 11.22 -4.57 6.18
CA ARG A 379 10.85 -5.15 4.90
C ARG A 379 9.34 -5.22 4.70
N TRP A 380 8.93 -5.31 3.47
CA TRP A 380 7.56 -5.30 2.99
C TRP A 380 6.94 -6.69 3.05
N GLN A 381 5.66 -6.75 3.40
CA GLN A 381 4.77 -7.86 3.09
C GLN A 381 3.41 -7.32 2.62
N SER A 382 2.77 -8.01 1.68
CA SER A 382 1.42 -7.69 1.25
C SER A 382 0.69 -8.91 0.70
N GLY A 383 -0.63 -8.81 0.68
CA GLY A 383 -1.47 -9.88 0.16
C GLY A 383 -2.94 -9.69 0.45
N MET A 384 -3.59 -10.77 0.87
CA MET A 384 -4.99 -10.80 1.21
C MET A 384 -5.18 -10.93 2.71
N MET A 385 -6.12 -10.16 3.28
CA MET A 385 -6.66 -10.39 4.61
C MET A 385 -8.14 -10.77 4.54
N PHE A 386 -8.61 -11.54 5.50
CA PHE A 386 -10.00 -11.98 5.60
C PHE A 386 -10.40 -12.15 7.07
N SER A 387 -11.62 -12.56 7.35
CA SER A 387 -12.10 -12.81 8.71
C SER A 387 -12.98 -14.06 8.74
N PRO A 388 -13.34 -14.56 9.91
CA PRO A 388 -14.31 -15.67 10.04
C PRO A 388 -15.68 -15.40 9.42
N GLY A 389 -16.04 -14.13 9.15
CA GLY A 389 -17.25 -13.74 8.42
C GLY A 389 -17.04 -13.67 6.92
N SER A 390 -17.66 -12.69 6.30
CA SER A 390 -17.59 -12.46 4.84
C SER A 390 -16.64 -11.34 4.44
N TYR A 391 -15.94 -10.71 5.40
CA TYR A 391 -15.04 -9.61 5.13
C TYR A 391 -13.72 -10.11 4.55
N TRP A 392 -13.30 -9.50 3.45
CA TRP A 392 -11.97 -9.61 2.91
C TRP A 392 -11.51 -8.30 2.30
N ASN A 393 -10.22 -8.11 2.20
CA ASN A 393 -9.60 -6.99 1.50
C ASN A 393 -8.16 -7.33 1.11
N LEU A 394 -7.62 -6.62 0.15
CA LEU A 394 -6.18 -6.55 -0.08
C LEU A 394 -5.55 -5.68 1.00
N HIS A 395 -4.34 -6.03 1.45
CA HIS A 395 -3.73 -5.34 2.56
C HIS A 395 -2.21 -5.42 2.54
N ASP A 396 -1.60 -4.34 3.05
CA ASP A 396 -0.16 -4.16 3.11
C ASP A 396 0.26 -4.01 4.57
N TRP A 397 1.35 -4.69 4.92
CA TRP A 397 1.99 -4.66 6.22
C TRP A 397 3.49 -4.86 6.04
N GLY A 398 4.24 -5.02 7.11
CA GLY A 398 5.67 -5.23 7.03
C GLY A 398 6.22 -6.06 8.17
N GLU A 399 7.52 -6.19 8.16
CA GLU A 399 8.30 -6.72 9.28
C GLU A 399 9.44 -5.78 9.62
N LEU A 400 9.81 -5.74 10.92
CA LEU A 400 11.00 -5.08 11.42
C LEU A 400 11.89 -6.09 12.12
N TYR A 401 13.20 -5.83 12.11
CA TYR A 401 14.18 -6.66 12.80
C TYR A 401 14.62 -6.02 14.11
N ILE A 402 14.39 -6.68 15.23
CA ILE A 402 14.79 -6.22 16.56
C ILE A 402 15.71 -7.27 17.21
N ALA A 403 16.96 -6.92 17.45
CA ALA A 403 17.87 -7.81 18.16
C ALA A 403 17.58 -7.84 19.68
N PRO A 404 17.59 -9.02 20.32
CA PRO A 404 17.97 -10.34 19.78
C PRO A 404 16.79 -11.16 19.20
N TYR A 405 15.60 -10.58 19.06
CA TYR A 405 14.35 -11.29 18.73
C TYR A 405 14.24 -11.69 17.24
N GLY A 406 14.95 -11.02 16.33
CA GLY A 406 14.88 -11.27 14.90
C GLY A 406 13.74 -10.51 14.20
N TRP A 407 13.30 -11.04 13.05
CA TRP A 407 12.19 -10.50 12.28
C TRP A 407 10.86 -10.72 12.97
N MET A 408 10.09 -9.64 13.10
CA MET A 408 8.75 -9.67 13.67
C MET A 408 7.79 -8.79 12.86
N PRO A 409 6.49 -9.13 12.81
CA PRO A 409 5.53 -8.39 12.00
C PRO A 409 5.20 -7.02 12.57
N MET A 410 4.80 -6.11 11.67
CA MET A 410 4.22 -4.81 12.01
C MET A 410 3.10 -4.47 11.02
N ASP A 411 1.97 -3.99 11.54
CA ASP A 411 0.87 -3.47 10.74
C ASP A 411 0.43 -2.11 11.29
N VAL A 412 0.94 -1.05 10.69
CA VAL A 412 0.68 0.31 11.17
C VAL A 412 -0.72 0.79 10.82
N THR A 413 -1.37 0.19 9.84
CA THR A 413 -2.74 0.55 9.46
C THR A 413 -3.75 0.05 10.48
N PHE A 414 -3.58 -1.17 10.98
CA PHE A 414 -4.34 -1.64 12.13
C PHE A 414 -3.94 -0.91 13.42
N GLY A 415 -2.70 -0.41 13.49
CA GLY A 415 -2.16 0.51 14.49
C GLY A 415 -2.40 0.05 15.93
N ARG A 416 -2.59 1.00 16.83
CA ARG A 416 -2.88 0.71 18.23
C ARG A 416 -4.36 0.41 18.45
N LEU A 417 -4.65 -0.71 19.14
CA LEU A 417 -6.02 -1.09 19.51
C LEU A 417 -6.48 -0.31 20.77
N ASP A 418 -7.78 -0.04 20.85
CA ASP A 418 -8.38 0.54 22.06
C ASP A 418 -8.53 -0.56 23.13
N SER A 419 -7.55 -0.66 24.03
CA SER A 419 -7.49 -1.66 25.10
C SER A 419 -6.74 -1.15 26.30
N ALA A 420 -7.20 -1.50 27.50
CA ALA A 420 -6.50 -1.25 28.75
C ALA A 420 -5.28 -2.21 28.94
N ASP A 421 -5.29 -3.38 28.31
CA ASP A 421 -4.14 -4.29 28.28
C ASP A 421 -3.10 -3.76 27.26
N PRO A 422 -1.91 -3.32 27.70
CA PRO A 422 -0.90 -2.74 26.82
C PRO A 422 -0.40 -3.73 25.75
N ARG A 423 -0.47 -5.05 25.99
CA ARG A 423 -0.09 -6.07 25.02
C ARG A 423 -1.10 -6.13 23.87
N VAL A 424 -2.41 -6.05 24.19
CA VAL A 424 -3.47 -5.95 23.20
C VAL A 424 -3.42 -4.60 22.50
N ALA A 425 -3.24 -3.50 23.25
CA ALA A 425 -3.17 -2.16 22.67
C ALA A 425 -2.05 -1.99 21.64
N GLY A 426 -0.90 -2.64 21.85
CA GLY A 426 0.26 -2.62 20.96
C GLY A 426 0.39 -3.85 20.07
N PHE A 427 -0.66 -4.66 19.94
CA PHE A 427 -0.57 -5.98 19.31
C PHE A 427 0.08 -5.95 17.93
N TYR A 428 -0.28 -5.02 17.05
CA TYR A 428 0.19 -4.96 15.67
C TYR A 428 1.61 -4.39 15.47
N LEU A 429 2.35 -4.19 16.55
CA LEU A 429 3.81 -4.04 16.52
C LEU A 429 4.43 -5.24 17.24
N GLY A 430 4.85 -6.26 16.51
CA GLY A 430 5.33 -7.55 16.98
C GLY A 430 4.30 -8.68 16.90
N GLY A 431 3.08 -8.40 16.49
CA GLY A 431 2.00 -9.37 16.30
C GLY A 431 1.31 -9.27 14.94
N LEU A 432 0.80 -10.40 14.46
CA LEU A 432 0.03 -10.52 13.22
C LEU A 432 -1.08 -11.56 13.42
N ASP A 433 -2.31 -11.19 13.08
CA ASP A 433 -3.44 -12.13 13.18
C ASP A 433 -3.33 -13.27 12.16
N GLY A 434 -4.02 -14.38 12.47
CA GLY A 434 -4.00 -15.61 11.66
C GLY A 434 -5.03 -15.59 10.49
N TYR A 435 -5.35 -14.45 9.94
CA TYR A 435 -6.33 -14.27 8.85
C TYR A 435 -5.75 -13.54 7.66
N ARG A 436 -4.47 -13.78 7.35
CA ARG A 436 -3.73 -13.12 6.27
C ARG A 436 -2.92 -14.11 5.47
N ILE A 437 -2.81 -13.85 4.17
CA ILE A 437 -1.93 -14.58 3.27
C ILE A 437 -1.02 -13.57 2.58
N ALA A 438 0.29 -13.70 2.77
CA ALA A 438 1.29 -12.92 2.05
C ALA A 438 1.53 -13.54 0.67
N PHE A 439 1.35 -12.75 -0.38
CA PHE A 439 1.74 -13.07 -1.75
C PHE A 439 3.12 -12.47 -2.07
N ASN A 440 3.43 -11.36 -1.42
CA ASN A 440 4.62 -10.57 -1.62
C ASN A 440 5.38 -10.47 -0.29
N ASP A 441 6.69 -10.72 -0.33
CA ASP A 441 7.63 -10.62 0.80
C ASP A 441 8.75 -9.63 0.48
N ASP A 442 8.52 -8.78 -0.49
CA ASP A 442 9.22 -7.56 -0.86
C ASP A 442 8.43 -6.81 -1.94
N TYR A 443 8.71 -5.50 -2.13
CA TYR A 443 8.05 -4.69 -3.14
C TYR A 443 8.88 -4.56 -4.42
N GLY A 444 8.21 -4.26 -5.57
CA GLY A 444 8.85 -3.95 -6.84
C GLY A 444 9.76 -5.05 -7.38
N ARG A 445 9.40 -6.33 -7.19
CA ARG A 445 10.15 -7.48 -7.72
C ARG A 445 9.61 -7.94 -9.07
N ALA A 446 10.46 -8.51 -9.88
CA ALA A 446 10.06 -9.14 -11.15
C ALA A 446 9.16 -10.35 -10.88
N LEU A 447 8.18 -10.56 -11.77
CA LEU A 447 7.35 -11.76 -11.77
C LEU A 447 8.07 -12.91 -12.50
N THR A 448 7.58 -14.13 -12.32
CA THR A 448 8.08 -15.34 -12.97
C THR A 448 6.93 -16.04 -13.73
N PRO A 449 7.06 -16.22 -15.06
CA PRO A 449 8.04 -15.61 -15.95
C PRO A 449 7.96 -14.08 -15.97
N ALA A 450 9.03 -13.39 -16.38
CA ALA A 450 9.03 -11.93 -16.40
C ALA A 450 7.98 -11.36 -17.35
N LYS A 451 7.29 -10.29 -16.94
CA LYS A 451 6.44 -9.50 -17.83
C LYS A 451 7.24 -8.79 -18.90
N THR A 452 6.68 -8.70 -20.07
CA THR A 452 7.25 -7.94 -21.19
C THR A 452 6.95 -6.45 -21.03
N ASP A 453 5.72 -6.12 -20.67
CA ASP A 453 5.23 -4.76 -20.49
C ASP A 453 5.33 -4.24 -19.06
N PHE A 454 4.85 -3.00 -18.83
CA PHE A 454 4.84 -2.38 -17.52
C PHE A 454 3.93 -3.15 -16.55
N ARG A 455 4.34 -3.15 -15.30
CA ARG A 455 3.48 -3.63 -14.23
C ARG A 455 2.28 -2.69 -14.06
N SER A 456 1.09 -3.25 -13.78
CA SER A 456 -0.07 -2.46 -13.33
C SER A 456 0.19 -1.89 -11.95
N ASP A 457 0.67 -2.73 -11.03
CA ASP A 457 1.20 -2.28 -9.76
C ASP A 457 2.73 -2.30 -9.77
N THR A 458 3.36 -1.16 -9.44
CA THR A 458 4.82 -1.04 -9.38
C THR A 458 5.40 -1.45 -8.03
N VAL A 459 4.56 -1.65 -7.03
CA VAL A 459 4.95 -2.02 -5.67
C VAL A 459 4.76 -3.52 -5.45
N ASP A 460 3.54 -4.02 -5.61
CA ASP A 460 3.25 -5.42 -5.30
C ASP A 460 2.41 -6.14 -6.37
N ASN A 461 1.95 -7.34 -6.08
CA ASN A 461 1.01 -8.07 -6.91
C ASN A 461 -0.07 -8.69 -6.02
N GLN A 462 -1.13 -7.95 -5.78
CA GLN A 462 -2.28 -8.43 -5.00
C GLN A 462 -3.49 -8.74 -5.89
N ARG A 463 -3.70 -7.95 -6.95
CA ARG A 463 -4.86 -8.06 -7.85
C ARG A 463 -4.62 -9.02 -9.02
N GLY A 464 -3.36 -9.38 -9.22
CA GLY A 464 -2.89 -10.02 -10.44
C GLY A 464 -2.43 -9.02 -11.49
N GLU A 465 -1.74 -9.54 -12.49
CA GLU A 465 -1.21 -8.79 -13.62
C GLU A 465 -1.63 -9.48 -14.92
N ALA A 466 -1.90 -8.72 -15.96
CA ALA A 466 -2.19 -9.26 -17.27
C ALA A 466 -1.52 -8.45 -18.38
N GLU A 467 -1.17 -9.12 -19.48
CA GLU A 467 -0.67 -8.50 -20.71
C GLU A 467 -1.04 -9.32 -21.94
N TRP A 468 -0.94 -8.69 -23.09
CA TRP A 468 -1.00 -9.33 -24.39
C TRP A 468 0.02 -8.67 -25.32
N ARG A 469 0.15 -9.11 -26.55
CA ARG A 469 1.10 -8.53 -27.52
C ARG A 469 0.97 -7.02 -27.74
N GLY A 470 -0.21 -6.45 -27.50
CA GLY A 470 -0.47 -5.01 -27.65
C GLY A 470 -0.15 -4.17 -26.41
N GLY A 471 0.27 -4.78 -25.29
CA GLY A 471 0.67 -4.05 -24.09
C GLY A 471 0.14 -4.62 -22.78
N ASN A 472 0.40 -3.87 -21.71
CA ASN A 472 -0.16 -4.16 -20.39
C ASN A 472 -1.68 -3.97 -20.38
N LEU A 473 -2.39 -4.83 -19.70
CA LEU A 473 -3.79 -4.63 -19.31
C LEU A 473 -3.83 -4.02 -17.92
N TYR A 474 -4.42 -2.82 -17.79
CA TYR A 474 -4.48 -2.11 -16.53
C TYR A 474 -5.83 -2.37 -15.82
N TYR A 475 -6.02 -1.84 -14.62
CA TYR A 475 -7.19 -2.10 -13.76
C TYR A 475 -8.55 -1.67 -14.34
N ASP A 476 -8.56 -0.79 -15.32
CA ASP A 476 -9.75 -0.46 -16.11
C ASP A 476 -10.17 -1.56 -17.09
N GLN A 477 -9.26 -2.53 -17.38
CA GLN A 477 -9.44 -3.58 -18.39
C GLN A 477 -9.65 -4.99 -17.82
N PHE A 478 -9.49 -5.20 -16.51
CA PHE A 478 -9.78 -6.48 -15.87
C PHE A 478 -10.39 -6.32 -14.47
N GLU A 479 -10.95 -7.40 -13.97
CA GLU A 479 -11.52 -7.54 -12.63
C GLU A 479 -10.85 -8.70 -11.91
N TYR A 480 -10.86 -8.69 -10.58
CA TYR A 480 -10.34 -9.76 -9.75
C TYR A 480 -11.33 -10.09 -8.62
N ASP A 481 -11.32 -11.34 -8.15
CA ASP A 481 -12.17 -11.80 -7.05
C ASP A 481 -11.50 -12.88 -6.22
N PHE A 482 -11.88 -12.95 -4.93
CA PHE A 482 -11.40 -13.92 -3.96
C PHE A 482 -12.57 -14.53 -3.19
N THR A 483 -12.53 -15.86 -3.04
CA THR A 483 -13.39 -16.60 -2.12
C THR A 483 -12.55 -17.50 -1.24
N TRP A 484 -12.99 -17.74 0.01
CA TRP A 484 -12.25 -18.59 0.95
C TRP A 484 -13.18 -19.44 1.80
N ARG A 485 -12.62 -20.52 2.32
CA ARG A 485 -13.25 -21.32 3.36
C ARG A 485 -12.19 -21.92 4.26
N PHE A 486 -12.46 -21.97 5.58
CA PHE A 486 -11.66 -22.73 6.52
C PHE A 486 -11.89 -24.22 6.31
N LEU A 487 -10.81 -24.98 6.44
CA LEU A 487 -10.85 -26.43 6.39
C LEU A 487 -10.77 -26.97 7.82
N PRO A 488 -11.32 -28.18 8.10
CA PRO A 488 -11.14 -28.84 9.38
C PRO A 488 -9.64 -28.99 9.72
N ALA A 489 -9.30 -28.91 11.00
CA ALA A 489 -7.97 -29.28 11.47
C ALA A 489 -7.70 -30.74 11.12
N GLN A 490 -6.53 -31.05 10.58
CA GLN A 490 -6.09 -32.40 10.28
C GLN A 490 -5.59 -33.10 11.54
#